data_34e3cc936343bf6bcc31a31e97aebc5d
#
_entry.id   34e3cc936343bf6bcc31a31e97aebc5d
#
_cell.length_a   1.000
_cell.length_b   1.000
_cell.length_c   1.000
_cell.angle_alpha   90.00
_cell.angle_beta   90.00
_cell.angle_gamma   90.00
#
_symmetry.space_group_name_H-M   'P 1'
#
loop_
_entity.id
_entity.type
_entity.pdbx_description
1 polymer ?
#
loop_
_entity_poly.entity_id
_entity_poly.type
_entity_poly.pdbx_seq_one_letter_code
_entity_poly.pdbx_strand_id
1 'polypeptide(L)'
;MKTTFHLLAAMMLLLAASCQNGTPQETNNPQETETPQESTIIIEEKDGVTLLCHSDQPLVFGWVDVENEMSADLFRGSYNDSLLAALMPTGASRSAINVYLAIDSAHKVLFDAGLGADKGGHLLANMKKAEVDPSGITSVCLTHLHGDHIGGLLLDGHAAFPNATLYLSQEEFNAWKDGGPLAANNALWKHVLAAYKGRIVTFHDGEQLFDGMVAAKLAPGHTPGHTVFEVGGICLIAGDLLHAQDLQLEHPQFCARYDSDPAQATATRIRIFDELRSNGQYMAGAHCYEHFISLKEREEK
;
A
#
# COMPACT_ATOMS: atom_id res chain seq x y z
N MET A 1 9.00 -35.48 -4.80
CA MET A 1 8.23 -34.28 -5.07
C MET A 1 7.23 -34.07 -3.93
N LYS A 2 7.67 -33.58 -2.77
CA LYS A 2 6.84 -33.18 -1.60
C LYS A 2 7.66 -32.27 -0.68
N THR A 3 8.19 -31.14 -1.17
CA THR A 3 9.01 -30.24 -0.35
C THR A 3 8.77 -28.75 -0.61
N THR A 4 7.68 -28.36 -1.28
CA THR A 4 7.41 -26.95 -1.62
C THR A 4 6.14 -26.37 -0.94
N PHE A 5 5.49 -27.10 -0.04
CA PHE A 5 4.16 -26.74 0.47
C PHE A 5 4.15 -25.74 1.65
N HIS A 6 5.25 -25.08 2.00
CA HIS A 6 5.31 -24.37 3.29
C HIS A 6 6.01 -22.99 3.28
N LEU A 7 6.16 -22.28 2.15
CA LEU A 7 7.01 -21.09 2.18
C LEU A 7 6.35 -19.91 2.90
N LEU A 8 5.14 -19.49 2.52
CA LEU A 8 4.45 -18.40 3.23
C LEU A 8 3.84 -18.89 4.55
N ALA A 9 3.29 -20.10 4.59
CA ALA A 9 2.83 -20.72 5.84
C ALA A 9 4.01 -21.01 6.78
N ALA A 10 5.19 -21.39 6.28
CA ALA A 10 6.40 -21.55 7.08
C ALA A 10 7.04 -20.20 7.44
N MET A 11 6.98 -19.18 6.57
CA MET A 11 7.30 -17.80 6.94
C MET A 11 6.32 -17.27 7.97
N MET A 12 5.01 -17.44 7.80
CA MET A 12 4.01 -17.06 8.80
C MET A 12 4.21 -17.81 10.14
N LEU A 13 4.59 -19.10 10.12
CA LEU A 13 4.85 -19.89 11.34
C LEU A 13 6.23 -19.59 11.97
N LEU A 14 7.27 -19.39 11.18
CA LEU A 14 8.62 -19.07 11.68
C LEU A 14 8.71 -17.61 12.15
N LEU A 15 8.03 -16.69 11.48
CA LEU A 15 8.04 -15.25 11.79
C LEU A 15 7.02 -14.91 12.88
N ALA A 16 5.85 -15.54 12.88
CA ALA A 16 4.95 -15.50 14.05
C ALA A 16 5.62 -16.08 15.30
N ALA A 17 6.49 -17.10 15.15
CA ALA A 17 7.27 -17.63 16.27
C ALA A 17 8.39 -16.66 16.71
N SER A 18 9.03 -15.88 15.83
CA SER A 18 10.01 -14.88 16.24
C SER A 18 9.36 -13.63 16.83
N CYS A 19 8.17 -13.24 16.36
CA CYS A 19 7.38 -12.17 17.00
C CYS A 19 6.75 -12.60 18.35
N GLN A 20 6.51 -13.91 18.58
CA GLN A 20 5.89 -14.44 19.79
C GLN A 20 6.87 -14.96 20.85
N ASN A 21 8.16 -15.13 20.53
CA ASN A 21 9.17 -15.63 21.48
C ASN A 21 9.63 -14.61 22.53
N GLY A 22 8.79 -13.62 22.86
CA GLY A 22 8.93 -12.73 23.99
C GLY A 22 8.21 -13.20 25.27
N THR A 23 7.74 -14.48 25.36
CA THR A 23 7.16 -14.99 26.60
C THR A 23 8.27 -15.42 27.57
N PRO A 24 8.30 -14.90 28.81
CA PRO A 24 9.29 -15.29 29.81
C PRO A 24 9.08 -16.75 30.25
N GLN A 25 10.16 -17.53 30.27
CA GLN A 25 10.21 -18.73 31.10
C GLN A 25 10.07 -18.30 32.56
N GLU A 26 9.06 -18.80 33.28
CA GLU A 26 8.91 -18.60 34.71
C GLU A 26 10.17 -19.08 35.46
N THR A 27 10.99 -18.13 35.89
CA THR A 27 11.94 -18.37 36.97
C THR A 27 11.47 -17.55 38.17
N ASN A 28 11.04 -18.24 39.21
CA ASN A 28 10.71 -17.66 40.52
C ASN A 28 11.94 -16.96 41.13
N ASN A 29 12.02 -15.64 40.97
CA ASN A 29 12.85 -14.77 41.81
C ASN A 29 12.15 -13.42 41.98
N PRO A 30 11.83 -12.98 43.24
CA PRO A 30 11.11 -11.72 43.45
C PRO A 30 12.10 -10.57 43.49
N GLN A 31 11.86 -9.55 42.67
CA GLN A 31 12.49 -8.23 42.58
C GLN A 31 13.52 -8.06 41.44
N GLU A 32 13.00 -8.05 40.22
CA GLU A 32 13.52 -7.17 39.16
C GLU A 32 12.34 -6.39 38.57
N THR A 33 12.44 -5.06 38.60
CA THR A 33 11.51 -4.15 37.92
C THR A 33 11.62 -4.46 36.43
N GLU A 34 10.61 -5.12 35.88
CA GLU A 34 10.50 -5.33 34.42
C GLU A 34 10.50 -3.97 33.73
N THR A 35 11.60 -3.65 33.06
CA THR A 35 11.59 -2.65 32.00
C THR A 35 10.67 -3.17 30.91
N PRO A 36 9.71 -2.35 30.39
CA PRO A 36 8.88 -2.76 29.27
C PRO A 36 9.83 -3.21 28.13
N GLN A 37 9.69 -4.46 27.69
CA GLN A 37 10.42 -4.94 26.53
C GLN A 37 9.95 -4.08 25.35
N GLU A 38 10.83 -3.27 24.78
CA GLU A 38 10.54 -2.53 23.55
C GLU A 38 10.16 -3.55 22.47
N SER A 39 8.93 -3.46 22.03
CA SER A 39 8.40 -4.30 20.98
C SER A 39 9.16 -3.98 19.68
N THR A 40 9.93 -4.94 19.19
CA THR A 40 10.79 -4.75 18.02
C THR A 40 9.96 -4.87 16.74
N ILE A 41 10.06 -3.87 15.87
CA ILE A 41 9.55 -3.95 14.51
C ILE A 41 10.56 -4.76 13.68
N ILE A 42 10.07 -5.70 12.88
CA ILE A 42 10.87 -6.55 12.01
C ILE A 42 10.46 -6.29 10.57
N ILE A 43 11.45 -5.99 9.72
CA ILE A 43 11.28 -5.95 8.26
C ILE A 43 12.21 -7.01 7.67
N GLU A 44 11.63 -7.96 6.94
CA GLU A 44 12.36 -9.04 6.28
C GLU A 44 11.97 -9.14 4.81
N GLU A 45 12.95 -9.35 3.94
CA GLU A 45 12.73 -9.61 2.52
C GLU A 45 13.13 -11.04 2.18
N LYS A 46 12.25 -11.77 1.50
CA LYS A 46 12.49 -13.11 1.02
C LYS A 46 11.69 -13.43 -0.23
N ASP A 47 12.37 -13.95 -1.25
CA ASP A 47 11.76 -14.44 -2.50
C ASP A 47 10.88 -13.36 -3.22
N GLY A 48 11.25 -12.08 -3.10
CA GLY A 48 10.55 -10.95 -3.70
C GLY A 48 9.30 -10.51 -2.90
N VAL A 49 9.20 -10.92 -1.65
CA VAL A 49 8.18 -10.48 -0.69
C VAL A 49 8.87 -9.77 0.45
N THR A 50 8.43 -8.58 0.80
CA THR A 50 8.87 -7.87 2.00
C THR A 50 7.78 -7.96 3.05
N LEU A 51 8.14 -8.38 4.27
CA LEU A 51 7.24 -8.46 5.42
C LEU A 51 7.59 -7.37 6.42
N LEU A 52 6.56 -6.67 6.91
CA LEU A 52 6.59 -5.84 8.11
C LEU A 52 5.77 -6.53 9.20
N CYS A 53 6.35 -6.76 10.35
CA CYS A 53 5.63 -7.26 11.52
C CYS A 53 6.05 -6.57 12.82
N HIS A 54 5.12 -6.55 13.78
CA HIS A 54 5.30 -5.98 15.11
C HIS A 54 4.38 -6.68 16.10
N SER A 55 4.95 -7.48 17.01
CA SER A 55 4.21 -8.16 18.09
C SER A 55 2.84 -8.72 17.68
N ASP A 56 1.76 -8.25 18.31
CA ASP A 56 0.38 -8.71 18.10
C ASP A 56 -0.36 -7.95 16.97
N GLN A 57 0.35 -7.14 16.17
CA GLN A 57 -0.23 -6.39 15.07
C GLN A 57 -0.42 -7.24 13.81
N PRO A 58 -1.27 -6.82 12.86
CA PRO A 58 -1.39 -7.49 11.58
C PRO A 58 -0.03 -7.59 10.86
N LEU A 59 0.19 -8.71 10.17
CA LEU A 59 1.34 -8.85 9.26
C LEU A 59 1.04 -8.08 7.98
N VAL A 60 2.00 -7.27 7.51
CA VAL A 60 1.87 -6.54 6.24
C VAL A 60 2.92 -7.01 5.26
N PHE A 61 2.48 -7.52 4.11
CA PHE A 61 3.32 -8.02 3.03
C PHE A 61 3.30 -7.05 1.86
N GLY A 62 4.47 -6.79 1.25
CA GLY A 62 4.60 -6.01 0.02
C GLY A 62 5.16 -6.85 -1.11
N TRP A 63 4.61 -6.67 -2.33
CA TRP A 63 5.12 -7.22 -3.59
C TRP A 63 5.35 -6.11 -4.60
N VAL A 64 6.43 -6.20 -5.35
CA VAL A 64 6.58 -5.44 -6.60
C VAL A 64 5.74 -6.11 -7.69
N ASP A 65 4.72 -5.41 -8.17
CA ASP A 65 3.95 -5.84 -9.35
C ASP A 65 4.71 -5.52 -10.63
N VAL A 66 5.25 -4.30 -10.74
CA VAL A 66 6.09 -3.85 -11.86
C VAL A 66 7.23 -2.98 -11.34
N GLU A 67 8.46 -3.24 -11.78
CA GLU A 67 9.56 -2.28 -11.66
C GLU A 67 9.47 -1.27 -12.79
N ASN A 68 9.58 0.02 -12.49
CA ASN A 68 9.54 1.09 -13.48
C ASN A 68 10.44 2.27 -13.12
N GLU A 69 10.40 3.31 -13.94
CA GLU A 69 11.05 4.61 -13.71
C GLU A 69 10.05 5.73 -13.92
N MET A 70 10.11 6.75 -13.06
CA MET A 70 9.36 7.99 -13.22
C MET A 70 10.20 9.03 -13.93
N SER A 71 9.74 9.47 -15.11
CA SER A 71 10.41 10.52 -15.88
C SER A 71 10.34 11.86 -15.16
N ALA A 72 11.45 12.62 -15.17
CA ALA A 72 11.50 13.98 -14.68
C ALA A 72 10.49 14.92 -15.39
N ASP A 73 10.14 14.61 -16.64
CA ASP A 73 9.15 15.38 -17.40
C ASP A 73 7.76 15.38 -16.76
N LEU A 74 7.43 14.37 -15.95
CA LEU A 74 6.17 14.32 -15.21
C LEU A 74 6.05 15.40 -14.13
N PHE A 75 7.19 15.91 -13.65
CA PHE A 75 7.26 16.89 -12.56
C PHE A 75 7.58 18.32 -13.05
N ARG A 76 7.86 18.50 -14.37
CA ARG A 76 8.18 19.84 -14.92
C ARG A 76 7.04 20.83 -14.73
N GLY A 77 7.42 22.05 -14.33
CA GLY A 77 6.50 23.15 -14.10
C GLY A 77 5.69 23.06 -12.82
N SER A 78 5.87 21.97 -12.02
CA SER A 78 5.13 21.81 -10.77
C SER A 78 5.71 22.63 -9.61
N TYR A 79 7.04 22.82 -9.58
CA TYR A 79 7.71 23.57 -8.51
C TYR A 79 8.95 24.33 -9.03
N ASN A 80 10.13 23.69 -9.12
CA ASN A 80 11.40 24.31 -9.49
C ASN A 80 12.16 23.42 -10.48
N ASP A 81 12.13 23.77 -11.76
CA ASP A 81 12.73 22.96 -12.82
C ASP A 81 14.26 22.87 -12.75
N SER A 82 14.94 23.90 -12.22
CA SER A 82 16.39 23.85 -12.03
C SER A 82 16.78 22.89 -10.92
N LEU A 83 16.03 22.86 -9.84
CA LEU A 83 16.20 21.88 -8.75
C LEU A 83 15.86 20.47 -9.25
N LEU A 84 14.77 20.31 -9.99
CA LEU A 84 14.38 19.03 -10.61
C LEU A 84 15.53 18.46 -11.46
N ALA A 85 16.13 19.28 -12.32
CA ALA A 85 17.23 18.84 -13.17
C ALA A 85 18.49 18.46 -12.35
N ALA A 86 18.72 19.09 -11.20
CA ALA A 86 19.83 18.76 -10.31
C ALA A 86 19.59 17.44 -9.55
N LEU A 87 18.34 17.18 -9.11
CA LEU A 87 17.96 15.99 -8.33
C LEU A 87 17.71 14.76 -9.22
N MET A 88 17.32 14.97 -10.47
CA MET A 88 17.10 13.91 -11.46
C MET A 88 18.00 14.10 -12.70
N PRO A 89 19.33 14.02 -12.55
CA PRO A 89 20.28 14.33 -13.63
C PRO A 89 20.21 13.34 -14.80
N THR A 90 19.73 12.13 -14.59
CA THR A 90 19.51 11.12 -15.64
C THR A 90 18.18 11.31 -16.36
N GLY A 91 17.33 12.23 -15.90
CA GLY A 91 15.98 12.47 -16.43
C GLY A 91 14.92 11.48 -15.93
N ALA A 92 15.28 10.56 -15.02
CA ALA A 92 14.37 9.60 -14.43
C ALA A 92 14.77 9.25 -12.98
N SER A 93 13.83 8.72 -12.20
CA SER A 93 14.01 8.16 -10.86
C SER A 93 13.46 6.75 -10.80
N ARG A 94 14.07 5.88 -10.01
CA ARG A 94 13.54 4.55 -9.73
C ARG A 94 12.13 4.65 -9.16
N SER A 95 11.28 3.76 -9.60
CA SER A 95 9.91 3.62 -9.14
C SER A 95 9.46 2.18 -9.25
N ALA A 96 8.27 1.87 -8.75
CA ALA A 96 7.65 0.57 -8.86
C ALA A 96 6.13 0.74 -9.00
N ILE A 97 5.42 -0.37 -9.17
CA ILE A 97 4.01 -0.52 -8.82
C ILE A 97 3.99 -1.59 -7.74
N ASN A 98 3.63 -1.22 -6.52
CA ASN A 98 3.58 -2.12 -5.38
C ASN A 98 2.15 -2.45 -5.00
N VAL A 99 1.95 -3.66 -4.52
CA VAL A 99 0.70 -4.14 -3.94
C VAL A 99 0.97 -4.67 -2.54
N TYR A 100 0.04 -4.42 -1.61
CA TYR A 100 0.21 -4.82 -0.21
C TYR A 100 -0.93 -5.72 0.26
N LEU A 101 -0.62 -6.63 1.18
CA LEU A 101 -1.58 -7.54 1.80
C LEU A 101 -1.41 -7.49 3.32
N ALA A 102 -2.46 -7.13 4.03
CA ALA A 102 -2.48 -7.25 5.49
C ALA A 102 -3.25 -8.49 5.93
N ILE A 103 -2.70 -9.18 6.92
CA ILE A 103 -3.28 -10.41 7.47
C ILE A 103 -3.29 -10.36 8.99
N ASP A 104 -4.46 -10.62 9.58
CA ASP A 104 -4.61 -10.98 10.98
C ASP A 104 -5.28 -12.35 11.14
N SER A 105 -5.75 -12.69 12.33
CA SER A 105 -6.41 -13.97 12.62
C SER A 105 -7.77 -14.14 11.90
N ALA A 106 -8.42 -13.04 11.50
CA ALA A 106 -9.78 -13.05 10.95
C ALA A 106 -9.83 -12.53 9.49
N HIS A 107 -8.88 -11.64 9.09
CA HIS A 107 -8.97 -10.90 7.86
C HIS A 107 -7.73 -11.07 6.97
N LYS A 108 -7.97 -11.04 5.64
CA LYS A 108 -6.96 -10.93 4.59
C LYS A 108 -7.39 -9.82 3.66
N VAL A 109 -6.72 -8.66 3.77
CA VAL A 109 -7.08 -7.44 3.05
C VAL A 109 -5.97 -7.09 2.08
N LEU A 110 -6.27 -7.13 0.79
CA LEU A 110 -5.39 -6.66 -0.27
C LEU A 110 -5.60 -5.15 -0.45
N PHE A 111 -4.54 -4.40 -0.64
CA PHE A 111 -4.57 -2.97 -0.95
C PHE A 111 -4.09 -2.76 -2.38
N ASP A 112 -5.01 -2.30 -3.23
CA ASP A 112 -4.89 -2.24 -4.69
C ASP A 112 -4.64 -3.61 -5.33
N ALA A 113 -4.53 -3.66 -6.65
CA ALA A 113 -4.36 -4.91 -7.40
C ALA A 113 -3.32 -4.81 -8.52
N GLY A 114 -2.58 -3.72 -8.61
CA GLY A 114 -1.54 -3.53 -9.60
C GLY A 114 -2.05 -3.28 -11.02
N LEU A 115 -1.12 -3.39 -11.98
CA LEU A 115 -1.33 -3.03 -13.39
C LEU A 115 -2.20 -4.03 -14.15
N GLY A 116 -2.18 -5.30 -13.72
CA GLY A 116 -2.83 -6.41 -14.40
C GLY A 116 -1.93 -7.15 -15.38
N ALA A 117 -2.14 -8.47 -15.47
CA ALA A 117 -1.28 -9.38 -16.23
C ALA A 117 -1.27 -9.08 -17.74
N ASP A 118 -2.37 -8.60 -18.29
CA ASP A 118 -2.51 -8.19 -19.70
C ASP A 118 -1.66 -6.97 -20.06
N LYS A 119 -1.24 -6.20 -19.07
CA LYS A 119 -0.37 -5.01 -19.22
C LYS A 119 1.03 -5.21 -18.62
N GLY A 120 1.38 -6.43 -18.22
CA GLY A 120 2.70 -6.78 -17.71
C GLY A 120 2.82 -6.75 -16.18
N GLY A 121 1.71 -6.66 -15.45
CA GLY A 121 1.69 -6.84 -14.01
C GLY A 121 1.96 -8.28 -13.59
N HIS A 122 2.60 -8.46 -12.46
CA HIS A 122 3.07 -9.76 -11.96
C HIS A 122 2.37 -10.21 -10.66
N LEU A 123 1.38 -9.47 -10.14
CA LEU A 123 0.74 -9.76 -8.85
C LEU A 123 0.29 -11.21 -8.72
N LEU A 124 -0.51 -11.72 -9.67
CA LEU A 124 -1.02 -13.10 -9.59
C LEU A 124 0.11 -14.15 -9.67
N ALA A 125 1.16 -13.87 -10.44
CA ALA A 125 2.34 -14.72 -10.52
C ALA A 125 3.13 -14.70 -9.20
N ASN A 126 3.26 -13.54 -8.57
CA ASN A 126 3.91 -13.36 -7.28
C ASN A 126 3.10 -14.02 -6.14
N MET A 127 1.77 -13.84 -6.12
CA MET A 127 0.89 -14.56 -5.19
C MET A 127 1.03 -16.08 -5.33
N LYS A 128 1.09 -16.59 -6.56
CA LYS A 128 1.33 -18.02 -6.80
C LYS A 128 2.68 -18.50 -6.27
N LYS A 129 3.76 -17.73 -6.44
CA LYS A 129 5.09 -18.05 -5.87
C LYS A 129 5.06 -18.06 -4.34
N ALA A 130 4.32 -17.12 -3.75
CA ALA A 130 4.13 -17.00 -2.31
C ALA A 130 3.07 -17.97 -1.76
N GLU A 131 2.47 -18.82 -2.60
CA GLU A 131 1.40 -19.77 -2.24
C GLU A 131 0.14 -19.09 -1.66
N VAL A 132 -0.11 -17.86 -2.07
CA VAL A 132 -1.34 -17.12 -1.76
C VAL A 132 -2.37 -17.39 -2.84
N ASP A 133 -3.48 -18.03 -2.45
CA ASP A 133 -4.60 -18.27 -3.37
C ASP A 133 -5.43 -17.00 -3.51
N PRO A 134 -5.61 -16.43 -4.74
CA PRO A 134 -6.49 -15.29 -4.97
C PRO A 134 -7.93 -15.51 -4.50
N SER A 135 -8.43 -16.75 -4.49
CA SER A 135 -9.77 -17.07 -3.97
C SER A 135 -9.87 -16.95 -2.44
N GLY A 136 -8.74 -16.95 -1.75
CA GLY A 136 -8.63 -16.71 -0.31
C GLY A 136 -8.66 -15.22 0.08
N ILE A 137 -8.57 -14.30 -0.89
CA ILE A 137 -8.71 -12.86 -0.64
C ILE A 137 -10.20 -12.52 -0.61
N THR A 138 -10.67 -12.04 0.52
CA THR A 138 -12.10 -11.70 0.72
C THR A 138 -12.38 -10.21 0.68
N SER A 139 -11.34 -9.38 0.76
CA SER A 139 -11.44 -7.93 0.79
C SER A 139 -10.31 -7.29 -0.01
N VAL A 140 -10.65 -6.31 -0.87
CA VAL A 140 -9.70 -5.46 -1.55
C VAL A 140 -10.04 -4.01 -1.25
N CYS A 141 -9.14 -3.29 -0.60
CA CYS A 141 -9.23 -1.84 -0.39
C CYS A 141 -8.55 -1.13 -1.55
N LEU A 142 -9.24 -0.21 -2.18
CA LEU A 142 -8.72 0.59 -3.29
C LEU A 142 -8.37 1.98 -2.80
N THR A 143 -7.10 2.37 -2.99
CA THR A 143 -6.65 3.72 -2.67
C THR A 143 -7.31 4.72 -3.60
N HIS A 144 -7.41 4.38 -4.89
CA HIS A 144 -8.09 5.14 -5.93
C HIS A 144 -8.30 4.25 -7.18
N LEU A 145 -8.81 4.80 -8.29
CA LEU A 145 -9.25 4.01 -9.44
C LEU A 145 -8.40 4.19 -10.71
N HIS A 146 -7.14 4.57 -10.61
CA HIS A 146 -6.23 4.53 -11.77
C HIS A 146 -5.91 3.10 -12.19
N GLY A 147 -5.49 2.96 -13.46
CA GLY A 147 -5.38 1.66 -14.11
C GLY A 147 -4.33 0.72 -13.52
N ASP A 148 -3.29 1.25 -12.92
CA ASP A 148 -2.21 0.51 -12.26
C ASP A 148 -2.52 0.13 -10.80
N HIS A 149 -3.71 0.52 -10.30
CA HIS A 149 -4.25 0.11 -9.00
C HIS A 149 -5.41 -0.89 -9.14
N ILE A 150 -6.18 -0.79 -10.25
CA ILE A 150 -7.35 -1.64 -10.46
C ILE A 150 -7.20 -2.63 -11.62
N GLY A 151 -6.10 -2.57 -12.39
CA GLY A 151 -5.89 -3.43 -13.56
C GLY A 151 -5.90 -4.92 -13.23
N GLY A 152 -5.23 -5.30 -12.15
CA GLY A 152 -5.17 -6.68 -11.68
C GLY A 152 -6.44 -7.21 -11.01
N LEU A 153 -7.48 -6.39 -10.86
CA LEU A 153 -8.81 -6.87 -10.46
C LEU A 153 -9.47 -7.75 -11.52
N LEU A 154 -9.01 -7.69 -12.75
CA LEU A 154 -9.56 -8.46 -13.86
C LEU A 154 -8.54 -9.47 -14.40
N LEU A 155 -9.01 -10.68 -14.68
CA LEU A 155 -8.30 -11.72 -15.42
C LEU A 155 -9.23 -12.27 -16.50
N ASP A 156 -8.86 -12.13 -17.77
CA ASP A 156 -9.68 -12.55 -18.92
C ASP A 156 -11.14 -12.00 -18.86
N GLY A 157 -11.30 -10.76 -18.38
CA GLY A 157 -12.59 -10.09 -18.23
C GLY A 157 -13.44 -10.53 -17.01
N HIS A 158 -12.92 -11.43 -16.18
CA HIS A 158 -13.57 -11.91 -14.96
C HIS A 158 -12.89 -11.36 -13.69
N ALA A 159 -13.55 -11.45 -12.54
CA ALA A 159 -12.97 -11.06 -11.27
C ALA A 159 -11.75 -11.95 -10.94
N ALA A 160 -10.56 -11.36 -10.83
CA ALA A 160 -9.34 -12.05 -10.45
C ALA A 160 -9.37 -12.55 -8.99
N PHE A 161 -10.14 -11.86 -8.13
CA PHE A 161 -10.39 -12.23 -6.74
C PHE A 161 -11.89 -12.58 -6.58
N PRO A 162 -12.28 -13.84 -6.87
CA PRO A 162 -13.68 -14.19 -7.06
C PRO A 162 -14.54 -14.06 -5.79
N ASN A 163 -13.93 -14.12 -4.60
CA ASN A 163 -14.63 -14.01 -3.33
C ASN A 163 -14.48 -12.62 -2.66
N ALA A 164 -13.75 -11.70 -3.29
CA ALA A 164 -13.48 -10.41 -2.70
C ALA A 164 -14.64 -9.42 -2.86
N THR A 165 -14.84 -8.61 -1.82
CA THR A 165 -15.58 -7.36 -1.85
C THR A 165 -14.58 -6.23 -2.03
N LEU A 166 -14.88 -5.26 -2.90
CA LEU A 166 -14.09 -4.05 -3.10
C LEU A 166 -14.57 -2.95 -2.16
N TYR A 167 -13.61 -2.31 -1.50
CA TYR A 167 -13.84 -1.17 -0.59
C TYR A 167 -13.13 0.05 -1.15
N LEU A 168 -13.86 1.17 -1.30
CA LEU A 168 -13.31 2.44 -1.76
C LEU A 168 -14.08 3.61 -1.15
N SER A 169 -13.49 4.81 -1.16
CA SER A 169 -14.19 5.98 -0.63
C SER A 169 -15.42 6.33 -1.49
N GLN A 170 -16.44 6.86 -0.83
CA GLN A 170 -17.64 7.37 -1.53
C GLN A 170 -17.26 8.51 -2.49
N GLU A 171 -16.26 9.30 -2.13
CA GLU A 171 -15.73 10.41 -2.92
C GLU A 171 -15.08 9.89 -4.21
N GLU A 172 -14.28 8.83 -4.13
CA GLU A 172 -13.64 8.22 -5.30
C GLU A 172 -14.68 7.59 -6.22
N PHE A 173 -15.63 6.82 -5.64
CA PHE A 173 -16.75 6.27 -6.41
C PHE A 173 -17.51 7.38 -7.16
N ASN A 174 -17.80 8.50 -6.50
CA ASN A 174 -18.50 9.64 -7.10
C ASN A 174 -17.68 10.35 -8.17
N ALA A 175 -16.35 10.42 -8.02
CA ALA A 175 -15.48 11.05 -9.01
C ALA A 175 -15.44 10.27 -10.34
N TRP A 176 -15.49 8.94 -10.28
CA TRP A 176 -15.35 8.07 -11.44
C TRP A 176 -16.68 7.57 -12.04
N LYS A 177 -17.81 7.73 -11.37
CA LYS A 177 -19.13 7.37 -11.95
C LYS A 177 -19.47 8.26 -13.14
N ASP A 178 -20.43 7.85 -13.97
CA ASP A 178 -20.92 8.66 -15.08
C ASP A 178 -21.41 10.03 -14.56
N GLY A 179 -20.91 11.11 -15.19
CA GLY A 179 -21.13 12.48 -14.77
C GLY A 179 -20.19 13.01 -13.70
N GLY A 180 -19.31 12.18 -13.15
CA GLY A 180 -18.24 12.61 -12.25
C GLY A 180 -17.07 13.28 -12.99
N PRO A 181 -16.19 14.01 -12.29
CA PRO A 181 -15.07 14.74 -12.90
C PRO A 181 -14.06 13.84 -13.61
N LEU A 182 -13.92 12.57 -13.23
CA LEU A 182 -13.02 11.59 -13.85
C LEU A 182 -13.73 10.59 -14.77
N ALA A 183 -15.02 10.81 -15.06
CA ALA A 183 -15.83 9.90 -15.87
C ALA A 183 -15.26 9.62 -17.29
N ALA A 184 -14.49 10.54 -17.86
CA ALA A 184 -13.87 10.35 -19.16
C ALA A 184 -12.87 9.18 -19.20
N ASN A 185 -12.30 8.81 -18.04
CA ASN A 185 -11.27 7.77 -17.89
C ASN A 185 -11.81 6.47 -17.26
N ASN A 186 -13.14 6.33 -17.09
CA ASN A 186 -13.75 5.26 -16.29
C ASN A 186 -14.00 3.94 -17.04
N ALA A 187 -13.46 3.74 -18.25
CA ALA A 187 -13.72 2.55 -19.03
C ALA A 187 -13.33 1.25 -18.31
N LEU A 188 -12.12 1.20 -17.73
CA LEU A 188 -11.66 0.05 -16.93
C LEU A 188 -12.52 -0.16 -15.69
N TRP A 189 -12.83 0.93 -14.96
CA TRP A 189 -13.70 0.88 -13.80
C TRP A 189 -15.08 0.29 -14.10
N LYS A 190 -15.69 0.60 -15.25
CA LYS A 190 -16.95 -0.01 -15.69
C LYS A 190 -16.84 -1.53 -15.85
N HIS A 191 -15.73 -2.03 -16.37
CA HIS A 191 -15.50 -3.47 -16.47
C HIS A 191 -15.34 -4.10 -15.08
N VAL A 192 -14.60 -3.45 -14.17
CA VAL A 192 -14.49 -3.88 -12.76
C VAL A 192 -15.85 -3.89 -12.08
N LEU A 193 -16.66 -2.83 -12.24
CA LEU A 193 -18.04 -2.77 -11.69
C LEU A 193 -18.89 -3.94 -12.17
N ALA A 194 -18.76 -4.35 -13.43
CA ALA A 194 -19.51 -5.48 -13.99
C ALA A 194 -19.02 -6.82 -13.39
N ALA A 195 -17.72 -7.03 -13.27
CA ALA A 195 -17.12 -8.27 -12.74
C ALA A 195 -17.36 -8.45 -11.21
N TYR A 196 -17.41 -7.33 -10.46
CA TYR A 196 -17.64 -7.31 -9.01
C TYR A 196 -19.07 -6.86 -8.65
N LYS A 197 -20.04 -7.05 -9.54
CA LYS A 197 -21.42 -6.63 -9.31
C LYS A 197 -21.96 -7.17 -7.99
N GLY A 198 -22.48 -6.27 -7.13
CA GLY A 198 -23.02 -6.59 -5.81
C GLY A 198 -21.97 -6.83 -4.72
N ARG A 199 -20.69 -6.60 -5.02
CA ARG A 199 -19.56 -6.77 -4.09
C ARG A 199 -18.69 -5.51 -4.04
N ILE A 200 -19.33 -4.34 -3.94
CA ILE A 200 -18.70 -3.05 -3.80
C ILE A 200 -19.31 -2.36 -2.60
N VAL A 201 -18.47 -1.92 -1.69
CA VAL A 201 -18.81 -1.19 -0.48
C VAL A 201 -18.08 0.14 -0.50
N THR A 202 -18.78 1.22 -0.25
CA THR A 202 -18.19 2.54 -0.09
C THR A 202 -18.10 2.90 1.38
N PHE A 203 -17.06 3.63 1.76
CA PHE A 203 -16.83 4.16 3.10
C PHE A 203 -16.64 5.68 3.06
N HIS A 204 -16.69 6.31 4.22
CA HIS A 204 -16.39 7.73 4.43
C HIS A 204 -15.08 7.92 5.21
N ASP A 205 -14.57 9.16 5.20
CA ASP A 205 -13.34 9.52 5.91
C ASP A 205 -13.39 9.14 7.39
N GLY A 206 -12.32 8.51 7.87
CA GLY A 206 -12.16 8.09 9.28
C GLY A 206 -12.85 6.78 9.64
N GLU A 207 -13.53 6.10 8.71
CA GLU A 207 -14.16 4.82 9.03
C GLU A 207 -13.15 3.72 9.37
N GLN A 208 -13.52 2.93 10.39
CA GLN A 208 -12.79 1.72 10.80
C GLN A 208 -13.37 0.52 10.05
N LEU A 209 -12.51 -0.24 9.41
CA LEU A 209 -12.84 -1.43 8.63
C LEU A 209 -12.22 -2.66 9.28
N PHE A 210 -12.82 -3.84 9.03
CA PHE A 210 -12.28 -5.13 9.45
C PHE A 210 -11.99 -5.18 10.96
N ASP A 211 -13.04 -4.97 11.76
CA ASP A 211 -12.98 -4.97 13.24
C ASP A 211 -11.91 -4.02 13.82
N GLY A 212 -11.59 -2.94 13.09
CA GLY A 212 -10.61 -1.94 13.49
C GLY A 212 -9.17 -2.23 13.05
N MET A 213 -8.93 -3.31 12.29
CA MET A 213 -7.60 -3.59 11.73
C MET A 213 -7.13 -2.49 10.78
N VAL A 214 -8.06 -1.85 10.06
CA VAL A 214 -7.78 -0.83 9.06
C VAL A 214 -8.58 0.43 9.33
N ALA A 215 -7.92 1.59 9.39
CA ALA A 215 -8.57 2.89 9.38
C ALA A 215 -8.42 3.54 7.99
N ALA A 216 -9.54 3.89 7.35
CA ALA A 216 -9.55 4.58 6.06
C ALA A 216 -9.50 6.10 6.28
N LYS A 217 -8.52 6.79 5.67
CA LYS A 217 -8.34 8.24 5.79
C LYS A 217 -8.29 8.87 4.40
N LEU A 218 -9.13 9.84 4.11
CA LEU A 218 -9.08 10.57 2.85
C LEU A 218 -7.76 11.37 2.72
N ALA A 219 -7.16 11.24 1.56
CA ALA A 219 -5.91 11.90 1.19
C ALA A 219 -6.05 12.54 -0.21
N PRO A 220 -7.01 13.46 -0.40
CA PRO A 220 -7.35 13.99 -1.72
C PRO A 220 -6.22 14.81 -2.33
N GLY A 221 -6.24 14.94 -3.67
CA GLY A 221 -5.32 15.74 -4.46
C GLY A 221 -4.83 14.96 -5.68
N HIS A 222 -4.31 13.75 -5.51
CA HIS A 222 -4.01 12.85 -6.64
C HIS A 222 -5.30 12.50 -7.39
N THR A 223 -6.29 11.97 -6.69
CA THR A 223 -7.69 11.96 -7.11
C THR A 223 -8.57 12.60 -6.04
N PRO A 224 -9.83 12.98 -6.35
CA PRO A 224 -10.72 13.60 -5.36
C PRO A 224 -11.01 12.73 -4.14
N GLY A 225 -11.03 11.42 -4.31
CA GLY A 225 -11.32 10.47 -3.24
C GLY A 225 -10.15 9.55 -2.89
N HIS A 226 -8.92 9.90 -3.31
CA HIS A 226 -7.73 9.14 -2.93
C HIS A 226 -7.70 8.93 -1.43
N THR A 227 -7.39 7.70 -1.02
CA THR A 227 -7.45 7.23 0.36
C THR A 227 -6.14 6.57 0.76
N VAL A 228 -5.67 6.86 1.96
CA VAL A 228 -4.60 6.11 2.62
C VAL A 228 -5.21 5.23 3.70
N PHE A 229 -4.61 4.06 3.96
CA PHE A 229 -5.11 3.10 4.93
C PHE A 229 -4.08 2.87 6.02
N GLU A 230 -4.44 3.22 7.26
CA GLU A 230 -3.64 2.87 8.43
C GLU A 230 -3.95 1.43 8.84
N VAL A 231 -2.92 0.60 8.95
CA VAL A 231 -3.03 -0.83 9.27
C VAL A 231 -2.38 -1.08 10.63
N GLY A 232 -3.19 -1.52 11.60
CA GLY A 232 -2.74 -1.94 12.93
C GLY A 232 -1.91 -0.91 13.71
N GLY A 233 -1.95 0.37 13.33
CA GLY A 233 -1.14 1.41 13.95
C GLY A 233 0.36 1.37 13.60
N ILE A 234 0.81 0.42 12.75
CA ILE A 234 2.23 0.23 12.41
C ILE A 234 2.57 0.70 10.99
N CYS A 235 1.62 0.67 10.07
CA CYS A 235 1.84 0.94 8.66
C CYS A 235 0.74 1.81 8.07
N LEU A 236 1.11 2.73 7.19
CA LEU A 236 0.22 3.51 6.35
C LEU A 236 0.41 3.07 4.89
N ILE A 237 -0.60 2.41 4.31
CA ILE A 237 -0.67 2.17 2.87
C ILE A 237 -1.01 3.49 2.21
N ALA A 238 -0.06 4.05 1.48
CA ALA A 238 -0.08 5.45 1.06
C ALA A 238 -0.59 5.68 -0.37
N GLY A 239 -0.78 4.60 -1.16
CA GLY A 239 -1.18 4.71 -2.57
C GLY A 239 -0.25 5.66 -3.33
N ASP A 240 -0.84 6.60 -4.06
CA ASP A 240 -0.18 7.60 -4.89
C ASP A 240 0.05 8.92 -4.17
N LEU A 241 0.38 8.85 -2.87
CA LEU A 241 0.82 10.02 -2.13
C LEU A 241 2.09 10.62 -2.74
N LEU A 242 2.95 9.78 -3.34
CA LEU A 242 4.15 10.16 -4.09
C LEU A 242 4.43 9.16 -5.22
N HIS A 243 5.16 9.63 -6.26
CA HIS A 243 5.49 8.87 -7.47
C HIS A 243 7.01 8.69 -7.68
N ALA A 244 7.82 9.60 -7.15
CA ALA A 244 9.27 9.55 -7.18
C ALA A 244 9.81 9.68 -5.75
N GLN A 245 10.17 8.54 -5.16
CA GLN A 245 10.54 8.44 -3.75
C GLN A 245 11.60 9.45 -3.34
N ASP A 246 12.79 9.43 -3.97
CA ASP A 246 13.90 10.29 -3.58
C ASP A 246 13.58 11.78 -3.75
N LEU A 247 12.85 12.13 -4.82
CA LEU A 247 12.46 13.50 -5.10
C LEU A 247 11.46 14.04 -4.08
N GLN A 248 10.38 13.31 -3.86
CA GLN A 248 9.21 13.83 -3.14
C GLN A 248 9.28 13.62 -1.63
N LEU A 249 10.11 12.72 -1.13
CA LEU A 249 10.38 12.61 0.32
C LEU A 249 11.11 13.84 0.86
N GLU A 250 12.07 14.38 0.09
CA GLU A 250 12.82 15.57 0.48
C GLU A 250 12.15 16.86 0.02
N HIS A 251 11.46 16.82 -1.13
CA HIS A 251 10.82 17.96 -1.76
C HIS A 251 9.34 17.68 -2.08
N PRO A 252 8.48 17.61 -1.07
CA PRO A 252 7.07 17.23 -1.23
C PRO A 252 6.24 18.20 -2.10
N GLN A 253 6.80 19.37 -2.47
CA GLN A 253 6.19 20.35 -3.35
C GLN A 253 6.14 19.92 -4.82
N PHE A 254 6.99 18.95 -5.23
CA PHE A 254 6.90 18.42 -6.58
C PHE A 254 5.64 17.58 -6.75
N CYS A 255 4.88 17.87 -7.81
CA CYS A 255 3.68 17.15 -8.17
C CYS A 255 3.84 16.49 -9.54
N ALA A 256 3.41 15.25 -9.65
CA ALA A 256 3.31 14.58 -10.94
C ALA A 256 2.12 15.14 -11.72
N ARG A 257 2.19 15.11 -13.06
CA ARG A 257 1.05 15.51 -13.91
C ARG A 257 -0.21 14.64 -13.74
N TYR A 258 -0.10 13.57 -12.99
CA TYR A 258 -1.22 12.70 -12.62
C TYR A 258 -2.07 13.28 -11.49
N ASP A 259 -1.54 14.23 -10.71
CA ASP A 259 -2.27 14.85 -9.62
C ASP A 259 -3.42 15.73 -10.18
N SER A 260 -4.66 15.40 -9.85
CA SER A 260 -5.86 16.13 -10.31
C SER A 260 -5.90 17.56 -9.74
N ASP A 261 -5.43 17.72 -8.50
CA ASP A 261 -5.26 19.00 -7.81
C ASP A 261 -3.86 19.03 -7.17
N PRO A 262 -2.85 19.61 -7.87
CA PRO A 262 -1.47 19.65 -7.37
C PRO A 262 -1.30 20.40 -6.05
N ALA A 263 -2.09 21.44 -5.80
CA ALA A 263 -2.01 22.21 -4.55
C ALA A 263 -2.52 21.39 -3.37
N GLN A 264 -3.65 20.69 -3.56
CA GLN A 264 -4.21 19.79 -2.57
C GLN A 264 -3.31 18.56 -2.34
N ALA A 265 -2.76 17.96 -3.42
CA ALA A 265 -1.83 16.83 -3.32
C ALA A 265 -0.59 17.20 -2.49
N THR A 266 0.00 18.38 -2.73
CA THR A 266 1.11 18.89 -1.93
C THR A 266 0.73 19.05 -0.45
N ALA A 267 -0.38 19.72 -0.16
CA ALA A 267 -0.82 19.93 1.21
C ALA A 267 -1.11 18.61 1.95
N THR A 268 -1.78 17.68 1.27
CA THR A 268 -2.07 16.34 1.79
C THR A 268 -0.78 15.57 2.07
N ARG A 269 0.19 15.58 1.14
CA ARG A 269 1.48 14.90 1.28
C ARG A 269 2.27 15.42 2.48
N ILE A 270 2.39 16.75 2.61
CA ILE A 270 3.12 17.38 3.73
C ILE A 270 2.47 16.98 5.06
N ARG A 271 1.13 17.11 5.18
CA ARG A 271 0.40 16.74 6.40
C ARG A 271 0.63 15.28 6.79
N ILE A 272 0.55 14.36 5.84
CA ILE A 272 0.73 12.92 6.12
C ILE A 272 2.20 12.62 6.47
N PHE A 273 3.16 13.27 5.84
CA PHE A 273 4.58 13.10 6.22
C PHE A 273 4.85 13.58 7.65
N ASP A 274 4.24 14.70 8.07
CA ASP A 274 4.37 15.19 9.45
C ASP A 274 3.70 14.24 10.46
N GLU A 275 2.54 13.65 10.11
CA GLU A 275 1.90 12.61 10.91
C GLU A 275 2.81 11.37 11.06
N LEU A 276 3.40 10.87 9.97
CA LEU A 276 4.29 9.70 9.97
C LEU A 276 5.58 9.94 10.76
N ARG A 277 6.18 11.14 10.69
CA ARG A 277 7.33 11.52 11.52
C ARG A 277 6.96 11.53 13.00
N SER A 278 5.79 12.06 13.32
CA SER A 278 5.32 12.19 14.70
C SER A 278 4.98 10.84 15.35
N ASN A 279 4.29 9.95 14.63
CA ASN A 279 3.80 8.68 15.19
C ASN A 279 4.74 7.49 14.96
N GLY A 280 5.75 7.63 14.05
CA GLY A 280 6.74 6.60 13.78
C GLY A 280 6.22 5.40 12.98
N GLN A 281 5.05 5.51 12.35
CA GLN A 281 4.52 4.48 11.45
C GLN A 281 5.36 4.39 10.17
N TYR A 282 5.43 3.18 9.59
CA TYR A 282 6.02 2.99 8.28
C TYR A 282 5.05 3.40 7.18
N MET A 283 5.56 4.03 6.12
CA MET A 283 4.82 4.32 4.91
C MET A 283 5.06 3.23 3.87
N ALA A 284 3.98 2.75 3.25
CA ALA A 284 3.97 1.77 2.16
C ALA A 284 3.36 2.42 0.91
N GLY A 285 4.20 2.96 0.03
CA GLY A 285 3.79 3.71 -1.16
C GLY A 285 3.68 2.83 -2.40
N ALA A 286 2.68 3.08 -3.25
CA ALA A 286 2.49 2.32 -4.48
C ALA A 286 3.67 2.49 -5.45
N HIS A 287 4.26 3.68 -5.52
CA HIS A 287 5.35 4.00 -6.45
C HIS A 287 6.73 4.12 -5.80
N CYS A 288 6.89 3.55 -4.60
CA CYS A 288 8.17 3.50 -3.89
C CYS A 288 8.97 2.25 -4.28
N TYR A 289 10.28 2.39 -4.40
CA TYR A 289 11.17 1.23 -4.59
C TYR A 289 11.55 0.55 -3.26
N GLU A 290 11.35 1.21 -2.11
CA GLU A 290 11.36 0.62 -0.78
C GLU A 290 9.92 0.34 -0.35
N HIS A 291 9.59 -0.90 0.03
CA HIS A 291 8.21 -1.24 0.43
C HIS A 291 7.77 -0.55 1.72
N PHE A 292 8.67 -0.42 2.70
CA PHE A 292 8.35 0.17 4.00
C PHE A 292 9.38 1.24 4.37
N ILE A 293 8.93 2.48 4.47
CA ILE A 293 9.76 3.67 4.66
C ILE A 293 9.45 4.27 6.03
N SER A 294 10.47 4.38 6.89
CA SER A 294 10.39 5.16 8.14
C SER A 294 10.81 6.61 7.87
N LEU A 295 9.89 7.57 8.03
CA LEU A 295 10.23 8.99 7.91
C LEU A 295 10.92 9.53 9.16
N LYS A 296 10.68 8.92 10.32
CA LYS A 296 11.34 9.27 11.58
C LYS A 296 12.83 8.95 11.53
N GLU A 297 13.20 7.75 11.05
CA GLU A 297 14.60 7.32 10.96
C GLU A 297 15.41 8.10 9.90
N ARG A 298 14.74 8.72 8.93
CA ARG A 298 15.40 9.54 7.90
C ARG A 298 15.82 10.93 8.40
N GLU A 299 15.18 11.48 9.43
CA GLU A 299 15.58 12.75 10.04
C GLU A 299 16.80 12.61 10.95
N GLU A 300 17.10 11.40 11.43
CA GLU A 300 18.22 11.12 12.33
C GLU A 300 19.56 10.86 11.58
N LYS A 301 19.53 10.81 10.25
CA LYS A 301 20.71 10.61 9.38
C LYS A 301 21.15 11.90 8.70
#